data_dc91cbb2e6e3e65aa28f34a9d708c137
#
_entry.id   dc91cbb2e6e3e65aa28f34a9d708c137
#
_cell.length_a   1.000
_cell.length_b   1.000
_cell.length_c   1.000
_cell.angle_alpha   90.00
_cell.angle_beta   90.00
_cell.angle_gamma   90.00
#
_symmetry.space_group_name_H-M   'P 1'
#
loop_
_entity.id
_entity.type
_entity.pdbx_description
1 polymer ?
#
loop_
_entity_poly.entity_id
_entity_poly.type
_entity_poly.pdbx_seq_one_letter_code
_entity_poly.pdbx_strand_id
1 'polypeptide(L)'
;MTIAEMIKKTRTEANMTQGEYGAKFGVSRQTVSSWENERSLPDLQMLIDICNTYHVSLDQLLNEDKEFVEKIDFYNKYKKIIRLVGMCLLAGLLIFALIFFNWKITERNMNQAFEMNAERLGFVKGELYELEKDNIRYRLPNQKLPFLKKDFYVKNSYADFIIEDTEISISLYDGEDFTIEFNHFRSIKGFFDKDDHIEIKENTLNEKENILYNENNEMIGEVLKQLLIIHKNVYQQ
;
A
#
# COMPACT_ATOMS: atom_id res chain seq x y z
N MET A 1 28.97 4.70 47.20
CA MET A 1 28.52 6.09 46.91
C MET A 1 28.09 6.16 45.45
N THR A 2 26.84 6.52 45.17
CA THR A 2 26.39 6.67 43.78
C THR A 2 26.93 7.95 43.12
N ILE A 3 26.88 8.06 41.79
CA ILE A 3 27.24 9.29 41.08
C ILE A 3 26.42 10.48 41.54
N ALA A 4 25.11 10.27 41.79
CA ALA A 4 24.24 11.31 42.32
C ALA A 4 24.63 11.81 43.70
N GLU A 5 24.97 10.86 44.59
CA GLU A 5 25.48 11.18 45.92
C GLU A 5 26.82 11.91 45.86
N MET A 6 27.74 11.53 44.96
CA MET A 6 29.02 12.17 44.75
C MET A 6 28.83 13.62 44.30
N ILE A 7 28.00 13.85 43.28
CA ILE A 7 27.71 15.20 42.77
C ILE A 7 27.11 16.10 43.85
N LYS A 8 26.09 15.57 44.58
CA LYS A 8 25.49 16.29 45.70
C LYS A 8 26.48 16.61 46.82
N LYS A 9 27.34 15.65 47.18
CA LYS A 9 28.37 15.80 48.18
C LYS A 9 29.41 16.87 47.79
N THR A 10 29.97 16.76 46.59
CA THR A 10 30.98 17.72 46.10
C THR A 10 30.42 19.14 45.98
N ARG A 11 29.18 19.28 45.59
CA ARG A 11 28.47 20.58 45.52
C ARG A 11 28.29 21.18 46.91
N THR A 12 27.81 20.39 47.87
CA THR A 12 27.51 20.87 49.21
C THR A 12 28.78 21.19 49.99
N GLU A 13 29.84 20.38 49.85
CA GLU A 13 31.17 20.64 50.45
C GLU A 13 31.82 21.91 49.88
N ALA A 14 31.54 22.22 48.62
CA ALA A 14 31.97 23.47 48.00
C ALA A 14 31.07 24.68 48.35
N ASN A 15 30.03 24.52 49.16
CA ASN A 15 29.01 25.52 49.51
C ASN A 15 28.31 26.16 48.29
N MET A 16 28.10 25.41 47.22
CA MET A 16 27.49 25.89 45.99
C MET A 16 26.01 25.53 45.89
N THR A 17 25.22 26.45 45.33
CA THR A 17 23.86 26.12 44.85
C THR A 17 23.96 25.23 43.60
N GLN A 18 22.87 24.54 43.23
CA GLN A 18 22.79 23.75 41.98
C GLN A 18 23.06 24.62 40.74
N GLY A 19 22.69 25.92 40.78
CA GLY A 19 22.92 26.86 39.67
C GLY A 19 24.42 27.20 39.55
N GLU A 20 25.11 27.52 40.64
CA GLU A 20 26.56 27.84 40.67
C GLU A 20 27.37 26.63 40.28
N TYR A 21 27.02 25.43 40.76
CA TYR A 21 27.67 24.19 40.37
C TYR A 21 27.49 23.91 38.86
N GLY A 22 26.26 24.12 38.34
CA GLY A 22 25.98 24.00 36.92
C GLY A 22 26.80 24.99 36.08
N ALA A 23 26.85 26.27 36.50
CA ALA A 23 27.65 27.29 35.82
C ALA A 23 29.16 26.93 35.74
N LYS A 24 29.71 26.31 36.78
CA LYS A 24 31.11 25.87 36.83
C LYS A 24 31.45 24.84 35.76
N PHE A 25 30.48 23.96 35.44
CA PHE A 25 30.62 22.88 34.46
C PHE A 25 29.92 23.13 33.13
N GLY A 26 29.40 24.34 32.91
CA GLY A 26 28.74 24.73 31.65
C GLY A 26 27.38 24.07 31.42
N VAL A 27 26.69 23.66 32.48
CA VAL A 27 25.37 23.02 32.43
C VAL A 27 24.31 23.83 33.19
N SER A 28 23.03 23.57 32.87
CA SER A 28 21.93 24.25 33.56
C SER A 28 21.74 23.77 35.01
N ARG A 29 21.11 24.62 35.87
CA ARG A 29 20.61 24.21 37.17
C ARG A 29 19.76 22.95 37.13
N GLN A 30 18.89 22.87 36.09
CA GLN A 30 17.95 21.76 35.87
C GLN A 30 18.73 20.43 35.63
N THR A 31 19.84 20.50 34.89
CA THR A 31 20.73 19.38 34.62
C THR A 31 21.33 18.85 35.90
N VAL A 32 21.89 19.72 36.74
CA VAL A 32 22.45 19.33 38.05
C VAL A 32 21.40 18.72 38.97
N SER A 33 20.20 19.34 39.03
CA SER A 33 19.07 18.81 39.77
C SER A 33 18.66 17.41 39.28
N SER A 34 18.71 17.19 37.96
CA SER A 34 18.40 15.90 37.35
C SER A 34 19.42 14.83 37.73
N TRP A 35 20.71 15.17 37.79
CA TRP A 35 21.80 14.27 38.21
C TRP A 35 21.66 13.89 39.68
N GLU A 36 21.43 14.87 40.56
CA GLU A 36 21.31 14.64 42.01
C GLU A 36 20.08 13.82 42.40
N ASN A 37 19.04 13.78 41.54
CA ASN A 37 17.80 13.02 41.72
C ASN A 37 17.75 11.74 40.85
N GLU A 38 18.86 11.30 40.25
CA GLU A 38 19.04 10.09 39.45
C GLU A 38 18.12 10.05 38.20
N ARG A 39 17.55 11.21 37.75
CA ARG A 39 16.70 11.29 36.57
C ARG A 39 17.51 11.26 35.26
N SER A 40 18.74 11.68 35.30
CA SER A 40 19.74 11.58 34.22
C SER A 40 21.12 11.45 34.80
N LEU A 41 22.07 11.05 33.97
CA LEU A 41 23.49 10.92 34.35
C LEU A 41 24.31 11.90 33.55
N PRO A 42 25.43 12.43 34.10
CA PRO A 42 26.42 13.14 33.31
C PRO A 42 27.06 12.18 32.30
N ASP A 43 27.51 12.73 31.16
CA ASP A 43 28.34 11.95 30.25
C ASP A 43 29.69 11.63 30.87
N LEU A 44 30.43 10.69 30.26
CA LEU A 44 31.70 10.22 30.82
C LEU A 44 32.72 11.34 30.93
N GLN A 45 32.80 12.26 29.96
CA GLN A 45 33.75 13.38 30.01
C GLN A 45 33.41 14.34 31.15
N MET A 46 32.15 14.67 31.34
CA MET A 46 31.65 15.50 32.43
C MET A 46 31.95 14.85 33.80
N LEU A 47 31.79 13.53 33.90
CA LEU A 47 32.07 12.80 35.10
C LEU A 47 33.59 12.86 35.45
N ILE A 48 34.47 12.70 34.45
CA ILE A 48 35.90 12.85 34.58
C ILE A 48 36.26 14.27 35.04
N ASP A 49 35.66 15.29 34.47
CA ASP A 49 35.91 16.70 34.80
C ASP A 49 35.50 17.03 36.25
N ILE A 50 34.36 16.50 36.70
CA ILE A 50 33.93 16.62 38.10
C ILE A 50 34.88 15.90 39.04
N CYS A 51 35.26 14.65 38.75
CA CYS A 51 36.18 13.86 39.54
C CYS A 51 37.56 14.53 39.68
N ASN A 52 38.10 15.05 38.59
CA ASN A 52 39.37 15.78 38.58
C ASN A 52 39.30 17.09 39.38
N THR A 53 38.20 17.82 39.26
CA THR A 53 38.00 19.11 39.94
C THR A 53 37.94 18.96 41.46
N TYR A 54 37.31 17.87 41.94
CA TYR A 54 37.08 17.64 43.35
C TYR A 54 37.95 16.51 43.94
N HIS A 55 38.96 16.05 43.19
CA HIS A 55 39.90 15.01 43.60
C HIS A 55 39.23 13.71 44.05
N VAL A 56 38.11 13.33 43.40
CA VAL A 56 37.42 12.08 43.65
C VAL A 56 37.98 11.01 42.69
N SER A 57 38.27 9.82 43.23
CA SER A 57 38.73 8.69 42.39
C SER A 57 37.61 8.17 41.52
N LEU A 58 37.78 8.28 40.20
CA LEU A 58 36.82 7.75 39.22
C LEU A 58 36.73 6.22 39.31
N ASP A 59 37.91 5.54 39.50
CA ASP A 59 37.94 4.07 39.62
C ASP A 59 37.14 3.58 40.83
N GLN A 60 37.27 4.27 41.97
CA GLN A 60 36.52 3.95 43.16
C GLN A 60 35.00 4.17 42.92
N LEU A 61 34.63 5.28 42.31
CA LEU A 61 33.26 5.61 42.00
C LEU A 61 32.61 4.57 41.06
N LEU A 62 33.30 4.17 39.99
CA LEU A 62 32.83 3.17 39.03
C LEU A 62 32.72 1.76 39.64
N ASN A 63 33.62 1.41 40.57
CA ASN A 63 33.51 0.12 41.25
C ASN A 63 32.40 0.07 42.28
N GLU A 64 32.01 1.18 42.87
CA GLU A 64 30.90 1.28 43.82
C GLU A 64 29.56 1.42 43.16
N ASP A 65 29.45 2.11 42.02
CA ASP A 65 28.21 2.34 41.25
C ASP A 65 28.06 1.33 40.11
N LYS A 66 27.75 0.09 40.45
CA LYS A 66 27.53 -0.99 39.48
C LYS A 66 26.40 -0.70 38.49
N GLU A 67 25.35 -0.01 38.93
CA GLU A 67 24.19 0.32 38.08
C GLU A 67 24.60 1.26 36.95
N PHE A 68 25.47 2.21 37.19
CA PHE A 68 26.03 3.08 36.15
C PHE A 68 26.83 2.31 35.11
N VAL A 69 27.69 1.40 35.53
CA VAL A 69 28.51 0.56 34.64
C VAL A 69 27.62 -0.32 33.78
N GLU A 70 26.59 -0.95 34.37
CA GLU A 70 25.64 -1.76 33.63
C GLU A 70 24.85 -0.96 32.59
N LYS A 71 24.44 0.28 32.88
CA LYS A 71 23.78 1.17 31.94
C LYS A 71 24.64 1.54 30.74
N ILE A 72 25.93 1.82 30.96
CA ILE A 72 26.90 2.10 29.88
C ILE A 72 27.12 0.87 29.02
N ASP A 73 27.32 -0.29 29.61
CA ASP A 73 27.52 -1.55 28.88
C ASP A 73 26.28 -1.93 28.07
N PHE A 74 25.09 -1.77 28.64
CA PHE A 74 23.84 -1.97 27.92
C PHE A 74 23.76 -1.07 26.69
N TYR A 75 24.01 0.24 26.82
CA TYR A 75 23.93 1.17 25.70
C TYR A 75 24.94 0.80 24.58
N ASN A 76 26.19 0.48 24.94
CA ASN A 76 27.22 0.10 23.96
C ASN A 76 26.89 -1.22 23.24
N LYS A 77 26.38 -2.21 23.97
CA LYS A 77 25.96 -3.51 23.45
C LYS A 77 24.84 -3.39 22.43
N TYR A 78 23.81 -2.57 22.71
CA TYR A 78 22.65 -2.43 21.84
C TYR A 78 22.79 -1.38 20.74
N LYS A 79 23.76 -0.48 20.81
CA LYS A 79 24.00 0.56 19.79
C LYS A 79 24.20 -0.04 18.38
N LYS A 80 24.93 -1.14 18.26
CA LYS A 80 25.13 -1.84 16.97
C LYS A 80 23.84 -2.46 16.46
N ILE A 81 23.04 -3.07 17.34
CA ILE A 81 21.77 -3.71 17.01
C ILE A 81 20.75 -2.66 16.55
N ILE A 82 20.63 -1.56 17.29
CA ILE A 82 19.72 -0.45 16.93
C ILE A 82 20.08 0.12 15.55
N ARG A 83 21.37 0.31 15.27
CA ARG A 83 21.84 0.76 13.96
C ARG A 83 21.49 -0.24 12.85
N LEU A 84 21.70 -1.54 13.10
CA LEU A 84 21.37 -2.60 12.14
C LEU A 84 19.88 -2.64 11.85
N VAL A 85 19.04 -2.62 12.89
CA VAL A 85 17.57 -2.58 12.75
C VAL A 85 17.12 -1.34 11.96
N GLY A 86 17.70 -0.17 12.27
CA GLY A 86 17.44 1.06 11.53
C GLY A 86 17.78 0.94 10.04
N MET A 87 18.93 0.33 9.71
CA MET A 87 19.34 0.09 8.31
C MET A 87 18.38 -0.89 7.60
N CYS A 88 17.96 -1.97 8.29
CA CYS A 88 17.01 -2.93 7.73
C CYS A 88 15.65 -2.28 7.44
N LEU A 89 15.15 -1.44 8.35
CA LEU A 89 13.89 -0.68 8.14
C LEU A 89 14.00 0.27 6.96
N LEU A 90 15.13 0.98 6.85
CA LEU A 90 15.36 1.90 5.73
C LEU A 90 15.44 1.17 4.39
N ALA A 91 16.13 0.02 4.35
CA ALA A 91 16.19 -0.85 3.17
C ALA A 91 14.79 -1.38 2.80
N GLY A 92 13.99 -1.79 3.79
CA GLY A 92 12.60 -2.21 3.58
C GLY A 92 11.73 -1.12 2.97
N LEU A 93 11.85 0.11 3.46
CA LEU A 93 11.15 1.27 2.90
C LEU A 93 11.56 1.57 1.45
N LEU A 94 12.86 1.46 1.13
CA LEU A 94 13.35 1.66 -0.24
C LEU A 94 12.80 0.59 -1.20
N ILE A 95 12.83 -0.68 -0.79
CA ILE A 95 12.26 -1.79 -1.57
C ILE A 95 10.75 -1.57 -1.79
N PHE A 96 10.02 -1.21 -0.74
CA PHE A 96 8.59 -0.89 -0.86
C PHE A 96 8.34 0.27 -1.84
N ALA A 97 9.12 1.34 -1.75
CA ALA A 97 9.02 2.48 -2.66
C ALA A 97 9.27 2.07 -4.12
N LEU A 98 10.26 1.21 -4.39
CA LEU A 98 10.55 0.68 -5.72
C LEU A 98 9.38 -0.16 -6.27
N ILE A 99 8.82 -1.06 -5.45
CA ILE A 99 7.66 -1.87 -5.83
C ILE A 99 6.46 -0.97 -6.11
N PHE A 100 6.19 0.01 -5.25
CA PHE A 100 5.09 0.96 -5.43
C PHE A 100 5.25 1.80 -6.71
N PHE A 101 6.46 2.29 -6.97
CA PHE A 101 6.75 3.09 -8.17
C PHE A 101 6.61 2.26 -9.44
N ASN A 102 7.15 1.03 -9.44
CA ASN A 102 6.98 0.11 -10.56
C ASN A 102 5.50 -0.23 -10.83
N TRP A 103 4.72 -0.47 -9.77
CA TRP A 103 3.27 -0.66 -9.90
C TRP A 103 2.58 0.58 -10.52
N LYS A 104 2.92 1.80 -10.06
CA LYS A 104 2.34 3.05 -10.62
C LYS A 104 2.68 3.24 -12.10
N ILE A 105 3.89 2.91 -12.52
CA ILE A 105 4.28 2.97 -13.94
C ILE A 105 3.46 1.95 -14.74
N THR A 106 3.34 0.72 -14.24
CA THR A 106 2.56 -0.33 -14.90
C THR A 106 1.09 0.05 -15.02
N GLU A 107 0.47 0.53 -13.95
CA GLU A 107 -0.91 1.04 -13.97
C GLU A 107 -1.09 2.14 -15.02
N ARG A 108 -0.18 3.12 -15.03
CA ARG A 108 -0.23 4.22 -16.00
C ARG A 108 -0.13 3.73 -17.44
N ASN A 109 0.81 2.84 -17.73
CA ASN A 109 1.02 2.31 -19.08
C ASN A 109 -0.20 1.50 -19.55
N MET A 110 -0.77 0.66 -18.70
CA MET A 110 -1.97 -0.13 -19.01
C MET A 110 -3.18 0.78 -19.27
N ASN A 111 -3.37 1.80 -18.44
CA ASN A 111 -4.48 2.75 -18.62
C ASN A 111 -4.33 3.57 -19.91
N GLN A 112 -3.11 4.01 -20.24
CA GLN A 112 -2.85 4.74 -21.48
C GLN A 112 -3.08 3.86 -22.72
N ALA A 113 -2.64 2.61 -22.69
CA ALA A 113 -2.86 1.67 -23.79
C ALA A 113 -4.36 1.37 -23.96
N PHE A 114 -5.07 1.11 -22.87
CA PHE A 114 -6.52 0.91 -22.89
C PHE A 114 -7.25 2.14 -23.47
N GLU A 115 -6.96 3.34 -22.97
CA GLU A 115 -7.56 4.59 -23.41
C GLU A 115 -7.33 4.81 -24.91
N MET A 116 -6.10 4.68 -25.37
CA MET A 116 -5.74 4.83 -26.78
C MET A 116 -6.44 3.79 -27.66
N ASN A 117 -6.56 2.55 -27.22
CA ASN A 117 -7.23 1.50 -27.98
C ASN A 117 -8.74 1.71 -28.02
N ALA A 118 -9.37 2.12 -26.90
CA ALA A 118 -10.80 2.43 -26.85
C ALA A 118 -11.14 3.63 -27.76
N GLU A 119 -10.38 4.71 -27.70
CA GLU A 119 -10.56 5.89 -28.57
C GLU A 119 -10.39 5.56 -30.05
N ARG A 120 -9.40 4.71 -30.40
CA ARG A 120 -9.20 4.23 -31.78
C ARG A 120 -10.39 3.46 -32.33
N LEU A 121 -11.13 2.75 -31.47
CA LEU A 121 -12.36 2.03 -31.83
C LEU A 121 -13.58 2.95 -31.84
N GLY A 122 -13.45 4.22 -31.46
CA GLY A 122 -14.52 5.20 -31.45
C GLY A 122 -15.28 5.32 -30.14
N PHE A 123 -14.79 4.73 -29.06
CA PHE A 123 -15.37 4.90 -27.74
C PHE A 123 -15.18 6.32 -27.23
N VAL A 124 -16.22 6.86 -26.60
CA VAL A 124 -16.23 8.17 -25.95
C VAL A 124 -16.10 7.97 -24.44
N LYS A 125 -15.16 8.71 -23.84
CA LYS A 125 -14.90 8.64 -22.40
C LYS A 125 -15.96 9.42 -21.61
N GLY A 126 -16.67 8.73 -20.70
CA GLY A 126 -17.58 9.27 -19.72
C GLY A 126 -17.29 8.66 -18.33
N GLU A 127 -18.34 8.31 -17.59
CA GLU A 127 -18.19 7.44 -16.41
C GLU A 127 -17.69 6.05 -16.82
N LEU A 128 -18.13 5.58 -17.96
CA LEU A 128 -17.60 4.42 -18.70
C LEU A 128 -17.13 4.90 -20.08
N TYR A 129 -16.42 4.06 -20.80
CA TYR A 129 -16.18 4.27 -22.23
C TYR A 129 -17.37 3.70 -22.99
N GLU A 130 -18.06 4.51 -23.78
CA GLU A 130 -19.27 4.12 -24.49
C GLU A 130 -19.12 4.29 -26.00
N LEU A 131 -19.66 3.33 -26.75
CA LEU A 131 -19.77 3.36 -28.20
C LEU A 131 -21.19 2.90 -28.58
N GLU A 132 -21.94 3.73 -29.29
CA GLU A 132 -23.24 3.35 -29.87
C GLU A 132 -23.06 3.06 -31.37
N LYS A 133 -23.45 1.84 -31.76
CA LYS A 133 -23.38 1.39 -33.13
C LYS A 133 -24.49 0.40 -33.41
N ASP A 134 -25.22 0.61 -34.49
CA ASP A 134 -26.31 -0.27 -34.96
C ASP A 134 -27.40 -0.50 -33.88
N ASN A 135 -27.76 0.53 -33.10
CA ASN A 135 -28.66 0.50 -31.94
C ASN A 135 -28.15 -0.40 -30.79
N ILE A 136 -26.87 -0.74 -30.75
CA ILE A 136 -26.24 -1.48 -29.68
C ILE A 136 -25.31 -0.52 -28.95
N ARG A 137 -25.44 -0.47 -27.64
CA ARG A 137 -24.55 0.31 -26.77
C ARG A 137 -23.47 -0.60 -26.17
N TYR A 138 -22.25 -0.42 -26.65
CA TYR A 138 -21.07 -1.08 -26.08
C TYR A 138 -20.49 -0.23 -24.96
N ARG A 139 -20.12 -0.86 -23.84
CA ARG A 139 -19.57 -0.18 -22.66
C ARG A 139 -18.32 -0.90 -22.17
N LEU A 140 -17.30 -0.11 -21.82
CA LEU A 140 -16.06 -0.61 -21.22
C LEU A 140 -15.83 0.14 -19.90
N PRO A 141 -15.62 -0.55 -18.77
CA PRO A 141 -15.40 0.09 -17.50
C PRO A 141 -14.03 0.77 -17.45
N ASN A 142 -13.94 1.87 -16.71
CA ASN A 142 -12.66 2.49 -16.39
C ASN A 142 -11.78 1.50 -15.63
N GLN A 143 -10.55 1.35 -16.09
CA GLN A 143 -9.63 0.36 -15.55
C GLN A 143 -8.86 0.90 -14.35
N LYS A 144 -8.74 0.09 -13.29
CA LYS A 144 -7.88 0.35 -12.14
C LYS A 144 -7.12 -0.93 -11.80
N LEU A 145 -5.80 -0.85 -11.82
CA LEU A 145 -4.95 -1.97 -11.42
C LEU A 145 -4.84 -2.00 -9.88
N PRO A 146 -5.35 -3.05 -9.20
CA PRO A 146 -5.17 -3.18 -7.75
C PRO A 146 -3.70 -3.32 -7.38
N PHE A 147 -3.29 -2.70 -6.26
CA PHE A 147 -1.91 -2.80 -5.76
C PHE A 147 -1.56 -4.25 -5.39
N LEU A 148 -0.43 -4.74 -5.88
CA LEU A 148 0.09 -6.11 -5.71
C LEU A 148 -0.82 -7.26 -6.19
N LYS A 149 -1.91 -6.96 -6.90
CA LYS A 149 -2.87 -7.95 -7.39
C LYS A 149 -3.06 -7.82 -8.90
N LYS A 150 -2.01 -8.05 -9.67
CA LYS A 150 -2.05 -7.97 -11.13
C LYS A 150 -3.09 -8.92 -11.74
N ASP A 151 -3.31 -10.08 -11.11
CA ASP A 151 -4.27 -11.09 -11.54
C ASP A 151 -5.74 -10.71 -11.25
N PHE A 152 -5.99 -9.62 -10.50
CA PHE A 152 -7.33 -9.06 -10.25
C PHE A 152 -7.68 -7.89 -11.17
N TYR A 153 -6.94 -7.70 -12.24
CA TYR A 153 -7.30 -6.76 -13.29
C TYR A 153 -8.44 -7.36 -14.11
N VAL A 154 -9.66 -7.08 -13.69
CA VAL A 154 -10.87 -7.62 -14.33
C VAL A 154 -11.11 -6.88 -15.64
N LYS A 155 -11.02 -7.60 -16.76
CA LYS A 155 -11.29 -7.10 -18.10
C LYS A 155 -12.73 -7.44 -18.45
N ASN A 156 -13.63 -6.47 -18.33
CA ASN A 156 -15.03 -6.66 -18.67
C ASN A 156 -15.42 -5.79 -19.87
N SER A 157 -16.32 -6.30 -20.67
CA SER A 157 -16.94 -5.58 -21.79
C SER A 157 -18.41 -5.86 -21.79
N TYR A 158 -19.24 -4.87 -22.13
CA TYR A 158 -20.68 -4.96 -22.08
C TYR A 158 -21.30 -4.51 -23.39
N ALA A 159 -22.43 -5.11 -23.76
CA ALA A 159 -23.28 -4.67 -24.86
C ALA A 159 -24.75 -4.72 -24.44
N ASP A 160 -25.47 -3.62 -24.61
CA ASP A 160 -26.88 -3.49 -24.28
C ASP A 160 -27.69 -3.12 -25.51
N PHE A 161 -28.82 -3.76 -25.70
CA PHE A 161 -29.76 -3.50 -26.79
C PHE A 161 -31.17 -3.98 -26.44
N ILE A 162 -32.14 -3.64 -27.24
CA ILE A 162 -33.55 -3.98 -27.02
C ILE A 162 -34.09 -4.76 -28.21
N ILE A 163 -34.79 -5.87 -27.94
CA ILE A 163 -35.55 -6.66 -28.93
C ILE A 163 -36.97 -6.80 -28.41
N GLU A 164 -37.95 -6.34 -29.18
CA GLU A 164 -39.40 -6.46 -28.85
C GLU A 164 -39.73 -6.05 -27.40
N ASP A 165 -39.28 -4.85 -26.98
CA ASP A 165 -39.45 -4.31 -25.63
C ASP A 165 -38.73 -5.10 -24.51
N THR A 166 -37.88 -6.06 -24.86
CA THR A 166 -37.01 -6.81 -23.91
C THR A 166 -35.62 -6.24 -23.95
N GLU A 167 -35.16 -5.76 -22.82
CA GLU A 167 -33.78 -5.32 -22.65
C GLU A 167 -32.84 -6.54 -22.54
N ILE A 168 -31.82 -6.56 -23.39
CA ILE A 168 -30.80 -7.60 -23.40
C ILE A 168 -29.46 -6.95 -23.07
N SER A 169 -28.83 -7.47 -22.04
CA SER A 169 -27.48 -7.07 -21.61
C SER A 169 -26.50 -8.23 -21.72
N ILE A 170 -25.45 -8.06 -22.49
CA ILE A 170 -24.37 -9.04 -22.62
C ILE A 170 -23.19 -8.54 -21.80
N SER A 171 -22.67 -9.39 -20.92
CA SER A 171 -21.43 -9.16 -20.16
C SER A 171 -20.40 -10.20 -20.58
N LEU A 172 -19.22 -9.75 -20.97
CA LEU A 172 -18.07 -10.60 -21.30
C LEU A 172 -16.97 -10.37 -20.24
N TYR A 173 -16.50 -11.44 -19.64
CA TYR A 173 -15.52 -11.46 -18.55
C TYR A 173 -14.20 -12.06 -19.05
N ASP A 174 -13.11 -11.31 -18.90
CA ASP A 174 -11.73 -11.71 -19.31
C ASP A 174 -11.59 -12.24 -20.75
N GLY A 175 -12.60 -12.02 -21.59
CA GLY A 175 -12.63 -12.48 -22.99
C GLY A 175 -12.96 -13.96 -23.16
N GLU A 176 -13.39 -14.63 -22.12
CA GLU A 176 -13.74 -16.06 -22.14
C GLU A 176 -15.19 -16.29 -21.73
N ASP A 177 -15.54 -16.04 -20.47
CA ASP A 177 -16.88 -16.28 -19.95
C ASP A 177 -17.84 -15.15 -20.29
N PHE A 178 -19.09 -15.47 -20.65
CA PHE A 178 -20.13 -14.48 -20.90
C PHE A 178 -21.43 -14.79 -20.20
N THR A 179 -22.22 -13.73 -19.98
CA THR A 179 -23.61 -13.82 -19.51
C THR A 179 -24.48 -12.94 -20.40
N ILE A 180 -25.61 -13.48 -20.88
CA ILE A 180 -26.65 -12.76 -21.62
C ILE A 180 -27.84 -12.66 -20.69
N GLU A 181 -28.20 -11.48 -20.23
CA GLU A 181 -29.33 -11.23 -19.33
C GLU A 181 -30.53 -10.67 -20.09
N PHE A 182 -31.73 -11.15 -19.72
CA PHE A 182 -33.00 -10.72 -20.23
C PHE A 182 -33.75 -9.96 -19.13
N ASN A 183 -34.03 -8.67 -19.36
CA ASN A 183 -34.68 -7.77 -18.39
C ASN A 183 -34.06 -7.84 -16.97
N HIS A 184 -32.75 -8.09 -16.86
CA HIS A 184 -31.97 -8.20 -15.60
C HIS A 184 -32.42 -9.31 -14.64
N PHE A 185 -33.23 -10.31 -15.09
CA PHE A 185 -33.73 -11.35 -14.18
C PHE A 185 -33.29 -12.75 -14.54
N ARG A 186 -33.20 -13.10 -15.81
CA ARG A 186 -32.87 -14.43 -16.29
C ARG A 186 -31.74 -14.37 -17.28
N SER A 187 -30.94 -15.42 -17.35
CA SER A 187 -29.74 -15.37 -18.14
C SER A 187 -29.38 -16.68 -18.81
N ILE A 188 -28.64 -16.55 -19.90
CA ILE A 188 -27.83 -17.60 -20.51
C ILE A 188 -26.39 -17.31 -20.14
N LYS A 189 -25.69 -18.32 -19.62
CA LYS A 189 -24.25 -18.26 -19.36
C LYS A 189 -23.52 -19.24 -20.26
N GLY A 190 -22.39 -18.80 -20.75
CA GLY A 190 -21.55 -19.60 -21.61
C GLY A 190 -20.11 -19.12 -21.61
N PHE A 191 -19.34 -19.64 -22.54
CA PHE A 191 -17.95 -19.24 -22.74
C PHE A 191 -17.58 -19.38 -24.21
N PHE A 192 -16.46 -18.75 -24.57
CA PHE A 192 -15.80 -18.97 -25.84
C PHE A 192 -14.76 -20.07 -25.69
N ASP A 193 -14.79 -21.07 -26.56
CA ASP A 193 -13.71 -22.06 -26.63
C ASP A 193 -12.44 -21.46 -27.25
N LYS A 194 -11.40 -22.30 -27.42
CA LYS A 194 -10.10 -21.86 -27.95
C LYS A 194 -10.15 -21.36 -29.39
N ASP A 195 -11.18 -21.74 -30.12
CA ASP A 195 -11.42 -21.38 -31.53
C ASP A 195 -12.49 -20.30 -31.67
N ASP A 196 -12.82 -19.62 -30.55
CA ASP A 196 -13.85 -18.55 -30.46
C ASP A 196 -15.28 -19.03 -30.79
N HIS A 197 -15.57 -20.34 -30.61
CA HIS A 197 -16.95 -20.82 -30.70
C HIS A 197 -17.68 -20.60 -29.39
N ILE A 198 -18.99 -20.33 -29.50
CA ILE A 198 -19.88 -20.06 -28.38
C ILE A 198 -20.36 -21.39 -27.82
N GLU A 199 -20.08 -21.64 -26.54
CA GLU A 199 -20.63 -22.77 -25.79
C GLU A 199 -21.49 -22.32 -24.61
N ILE A 200 -22.73 -22.86 -24.52
CA ILE A 200 -23.66 -22.52 -23.45
C ILE A 200 -23.52 -23.50 -22.30
N LYS A 201 -23.30 -22.99 -21.09
CA LYS A 201 -23.25 -23.76 -19.84
C LYS A 201 -24.58 -23.85 -19.11
N GLU A 202 -25.34 -22.76 -19.11
CA GLU A 202 -26.55 -22.61 -18.30
C GLU A 202 -27.58 -21.75 -19.06
N ASN A 203 -28.84 -22.14 -18.99
CA ASN A 203 -29.99 -21.38 -19.52
C ASN A 203 -31.11 -21.37 -18.48
N THR A 204 -31.46 -20.19 -17.97
CA THR A 204 -32.51 -19.99 -16.97
C THR A 204 -33.73 -19.25 -17.54
N LEU A 205 -33.79 -19.05 -18.86
CA LEU A 205 -34.88 -18.33 -19.56
C LEU A 205 -36.24 -19.04 -19.39
N ASN A 206 -37.31 -18.25 -19.32
CA ASN A 206 -38.66 -18.79 -19.43
C ASN A 206 -39.03 -19.12 -20.90
N GLU A 207 -40.20 -19.66 -21.12
CA GLU A 207 -40.65 -20.10 -22.46
C GLU A 207 -40.66 -18.93 -23.46
N LYS A 208 -41.20 -17.75 -23.08
CA LYS A 208 -41.26 -16.58 -23.93
C LYS A 208 -39.83 -16.03 -24.27
N GLU A 209 -38.97 -15.96 -23.29
CA GLU A 209 -37.58 -15.50 -23.47
C GLU A 209 -36.76 -16.50 -24.31
N ASN A 210 -37.01 -17.81 -24.17
CA ASN A 210 -36.40 -18.84 -25.01
C ASN A 210 -36.82 -18.73 -26.47
N ILE A 211 -38.13 -18.44 -26.73
CA ILE A 211 -38.63 -18.20 -28.09
C ILE A 211 -37.90 -16.97 -28.68
N LEU A 212 -37.88 -15.85 -27.95
CA LEU A 212 -37.21 -14.61 -28.36
C LEU A 212 -35.69 -14.85 -28.64
N TYR A 213 -35.02 -15.60 -27.77
CA TYR A 213 -33.62 -15.96 -27.97
C TYR A 213 -33.43 -16.81 -29.23
N ASN A 214 -34.23 -17.84 -29.42
CA ASN A 214 -34.08 -18.74 -30.56
C ASN A 214 -34.37 -18.05 -31.91
N GLU A 215 -35.33 -17.13 -31.95
CA GLU A 215 -35.67 -16.36 -33.16
C GLU A 215 -34.53 -15.32 -33.48
N ASN A 216 -33.80 -14.85 -32.48
CA ASN A 216 -32.76 -13.83 -32.64
C ASN A 216 -31.34 -14.35 -32.33
N ASN A 217 -31.13 -15.66 -32.24
CA ASN A 217 -29.86 -16.25 -31.82
C ASN A 217 -28.69 -15.89 -32.72
N GLU A 218 -28.91 -15.76 -34.03
CA GLU A 218 -27.88 -15.36 -34.99
C GLU A 218 -27.42 -13.92 -34.73
N MET A 219 -28.32 -12.98 -34.53
CA MET A 219 -28.03 -11.60 -34.23
C MET A 219 -27.33 -11.47 -32.86
N ILE A 220 -27.81 -12.15 -31.82
CA ILE A 220 -27.21 -12.16 -30.48
C ILE A 220 -25.81 -12.74 -30.56
N GLY A 221 -25.62 -13.82 -31.32
CA GLY A 221 -24.30 -14.44 -31.56
C GLY A 221 -23.35 -13.50 -32.29
N GLU A 222 -23.82 -12.70 -33.25
CA GLU A 222 -23.00 -11.68 -33.91
C GLU A 222 -22.60 -10.57 -32.96
N VAL A 223 -23.52 -10.07 -32.12
CA VAL A 223 -23.20 -9.05 -31.08
C VAL A 223 -22.16 -9.57 -30.11
N LEU A 224 -22.30 -10.82 -29.66
CA LEU A 224 -21.36 -11.47 -28.75
C LEU A 224 -19.95 -11.59 -29.39
N LYS A 225 -19.87 -11.98 -30.64
CA LYS A 225 -18.60 -12.02 -31.39
C LYS A 225 -17.98 -10.62 -31.58
N GLN A 226 -18.80 -9.62 -31.90
CA GLN A 226 -18.35 -8.23 -31.99
C GLN A 226 -17.80 -7.74 -30.65
N LEU A 227 -18.49 -8.06 -29.55
CA LEU A 227 -18.02 -7.73 -28.21
C LEU A 227 -16.69 -8.40 -27.88
N LEU A 228 -16.50 -9.66 -28.29
CA LEU A 228 -15.23 -10.36 -28.14
C LEU A 228 -14.09 -9.69 -28.94
N ILE A 229 -14.37 -9.26 -30.18
CA ILE A 229 -13.41 -8.53 -31.04
C ILE A 229 -13.01 -7.19 -30.37
N ILE A 230 -14.00 -6.45 -29.87
CA ILE A 230 -13.77 -5.21 -29.12
C ILE A 230 -12.89 -5.49 -27.90
N HIS A 231 -13.26 -6.50 -27.11
CA HIS A 231 -12.52 -6.91 -25.92
C HIS A 231 -11.05 -7.25 -26.24
N LYS A 232 -10.82 -8.10 -27.23
CA LYS A 232 -9.47 -8.47 -27.66
C LYS A 232 -8.66 -7.24 -28.11
N ASN A 233 -9.25 -6.34 -28.90
CA ASN A 233 -8.56 -5.14 -29.39
C ASN A 233 -8.24 -4.12 -28.31
N VAL A 234 -9.01 -4.06 -27.23
CA VAL A 234 -8.83 -3.09 -26.15
C VAL A 234 -7.86 -3.63 -25.08
N TYR A 235 -7.99 -4.90 -24.71
CA TYR A 235 -7.30 -5.49 -23.56
C TYR A 235 -6.10 -6.38 -23.90
N GLN A 236 -6.00 -6.91 -25.12
CA GLN A 236 -4.83 -7.68 -25.52
C GLN A 236 -3.72 -6.73 -25.98
N GLN A 237 -2.61 -6.78 -25.29
CA GLN A 237 -1.32 -6.18 -25.65
C GLN A 237 -0.39 -7.25 -26.19
#